data_300be5d6f15ad2d24f51f51f936fdb87
#
_entry.id   300be5d6f15ad2d24f51f51f936fdb87
#
_cell.length_a   1.000
_cell.length_b   1.000
_cell.length_c   1.000
_cell.angle_alpha   90.00
_cell.angle_beta   90.00
_cell.angle_gamma   90.00
#
_symmetry.space_group_name_H-M   'P 1'
#
loop_
_entity.id
_entity.type
_entity.pdbx_description
1 polymer ?
#
loop_
_entity_poly.entity_id
_entity_poly.type
_entity_poly.pdbx_seq_one_letter_code
_entity_poly.pdbx_strand_id
1 'polypeptide(L)'
;MNKRHTKTLEAVFTQPISGTIRWREVEALLKALGATLSERAGSRVAVLLNDRVAVSHRPHPNPDMDKGAVRDLRRFLENAGVKI
;
A
#
# COMPACT_ATOMS: atom_id res chain seq x y z
N MET A 1 -1.25 8.03 -14.34
CA MET A 1 -1.22 8.16 -12.86
C MET A 1 -0.58 9.50 -12.55
N ASN A 2 -1.07 10.23 -11.52
CA ASN A 2 -0.53 11.56 -11.23
C ASN A 2 0.84 11.48 -10.50
N LYS A 3 1.51 12.63 -10.37
CA LYS A 3 2.85 12.71 -9.76
C LYS A 3 2.86 12.21 -8.31
N ARG A 4 1.82 12.51 -7.54
CA ARG A 4 1.73 12.11 -6.13
C ARG A 4 1.72 10.59 -6.01
N HIS A 5 0.91 9.91 -6.83
CA HIS A 5 0.83 8.45 -6.80
C HIS A 5 2.12 7.80 -7.31
N THR A 6 2.74 8.39 -8.31
CA THR A 6 4.03 7.91 -8.81
C THR A 6 5.09 7.99 -7.71
N LYS A 7 5.12 9.10 -6.97
CA LYS A 7 6.06 9.26 -5.85
C LYS A 7 5.82 8.23 -4.75
N THR A 8 4.56 7.99 -4.41
CA THR A 8 4.21 6.98 -3.39
C THR A 8 4.65 5.59 -3.85
N LEU A 9 4.40 5.25 -5.11
CA LEU A 9 4.81 3.96 -5.66
C LEU A 9 6.33 3.81 -5.62
N GLU A 10 7.06 4.83 -6.02
CA GLU A 10 8.53 4.83 -5.96
C GLU A 10 9.01 4.64 -4.51
N ALA A 11 8.38 5.32 -3.56
CA ALA A 11 8.74 5.20 -2.16
C ALA A 11 8.56 3.78 -1.62
N VAL A 12 7.48 3.10 -2.03
CA VAL A 12 7.22 1.71 -1.64
C VAL A 12 8.32 0.79 -2.16
N PHE A 13 8.86 1.07 -3.34
CA PHE A 13 9.89 0.24 -3.97
C PHE A 13 11.33 0.70 -3.67
N THR A 14 11.49 1.74 -2.88
CA THR A 14 12.83 2.27 -2.53
C THR A 14 13.56 1.35 -1.55
N GLN A 15 14.87 1.22 -1.74
CA GLN A 15 15.77 0.55 -0.80
C GLN A 15 16.71 1.58 -0.19
N PRO A 16 16.97 1.53 1.11
CA PRO A 16 16.34 0.67 2.10
C PRO A 16 14.87 1.03 2.31
N ILE A 17 14.11 0.09 2.89
CA ILE A 17 12.67 0.26 3.08
C ILE A 17 12.39 1.49 3.95
N SER A 18 11.47 2.35 3.47
CA SER A 18 11.08 3.56 4.18
C SER A 18 10.14 3.27 5.35
N GLY A 19 10.32 3.98 6.45
CA GLY A 19 9.40 3.95 7.59
C GLY A 19 8.54 5.21 7.70
N THR A 20 8.49 6.04 6.64
CA THR A 20 7.78 7.32 6.67
C THR A 20 6.66 7.44 5.62
N ILE A 21 6.24 6.32 5.04
CA ILE A 21 5.16 6.32 4.06
C ILE A 21 3.82 6.34 4.80
N ARG A 22 2.98 7.33 4.51
CA ARG A 22 1.68 7.46 5.15
C ARG A 22 0.66 6.52 4.54
N TRP A 23 -0.11 5.88 5.40
CA TRP A 23 -1.15 4.95 4.96
C TRP A 23 -2.14 5.59 3.97
N ARG A 24 -2.56 6.83 4.22
CA ARG A 24 -3.54 7.45 3.32
C ARG A 24 -3.00 7.69 1.91
N GLU A 25 -1.69 7.88 1.77
CA GLU A 25 -1.07 8.02 0.45
C GLU A 25 -1.06 6.67 -0.28
N VAL A 26 -0.81 5.60 0.46
CA VAL A 26 -0.89 4.24 -0.07
C VAL A 26 -2.33 3.90 -0.47
N GLU A 27 -3.29 4.27 0.36
CA GLU A 27 -4.71 4.04 0.06
C GLU A 27 -5.11 4.73 -1.25
N ALA A 28 -4.71 5.99 -1.42
CA ALA A 28 -4.97 6.72 -2.65
C ALA A 28 -4.27 6.09 -3.86
N LEU A 29 -3.03 5.63 -3.68
CA LEU A 29 -2.30 4.93 -4.74
C LEU A 29 -3.02 3.64 -5.15
N LEU A 30 -3.45 2.84 -4.19
CA LEU A 30 -4.14 1.58 -4.47
C LEU A 30 -5.41 1.81 -5.27
N LYS A 31 -6.20 2.83 -4.89
CA LYS A 31 -7.39 3.20 -5.64
C LYS A 31 -7.06 3.64 -7.05
N ALA A 32 -5.98 4.40 -7.22
CA ALA A 32 -5.54 4.85 -8.54
C ALA A 32 -5.09 3.68 -9.43
N LEU A 33 -4.59 2.61 -8.81
CA LEU A 33 -4.20 1.38 -9.53
C LEU A 33 -5.38 0.49 -9.87
N GLY A 34 -6.58 0.83 -9.40
CA GLY A 34 -7.78 0.05 -9.66
C GLY A 34 -8.12 -0.95 -8.56
N ALA A 35 -7.48 -0.86 -7.41
CA ALA A 35 -7.77 -1.76 -6.30
C ALA A 35 -9.11 -1.43 -5.65
N THR A 36 -9.76 -2.46 -5.12
CA THR A 36 -10.94 -2.32 -4.27
C THR A 36 -10.49 -2.53 -2.82
N LEU A 37 -10.87 -1.59 -1.96
CA LEU A 37 -10.55 -1.67 -0.53
C LEU A 37 -11.82 -1.92 0.25
N SER A 38 -11.78 -2.88 1.18
CA SER A 38 -12.93 -3.17 2.05
C SER A 38 -12.47 -3.19 3.49
N GLU A 39 -13.21 -2.50 4.35
CA GLU A 39 -12.89 -2.47 5.77
C GLU A 39 -13.28 -3.77 6.45
N ARG A 40 -12.42 -4.23 7.34
CA ARG A 40 -12.62 -5.42 8.15
C ARG A 40 -12.51 -5.07 9.63
N ALA A 41 -12.92 -5.98 10.48
CA ALA A 41 -12.84 -5.78 11.93
C ALA A 41 -11.40 -5.55 12.38
N GLY A 42 -11.22 -4.76 13.43
CA GLY A 42 -9.90 -4.52 14.04
C GLY A 42 -8.99 -3.64 13.21
N SER A 43 -9.54 -2.64 12.53
CA SER A 43 -8.78 -1.70 11.69
C SER A 43 -8.07 -2.36 10.51
N ARG A 44 -8.49 -3.56 10.12
CA ARG A 44 -7.95 -4.24 8.96
C ARG A 44 -8.63 -3.76 7.68
N VAL A 45 -7.88 -3.75 6.60
CA VAL A 45 -8.38 -3.39 5.27
C VAL A 45 -7.99 -4.50 4.30
N ALA A 46 -8.97 -5.08 3.64
CA ALA A 46 -8.71 -6.04 2.57
C ALA A 46 -8.54 -5.27 1.25
N VAL A 47 -7.51 -5.61 0.51
CA VAL A 47 -7.18 -4.97 -0.77
C VAL A 47 -7.27 -6.02 -1.87
N LEU A 48 -8.10 -5.77 -2.87
CA LEU A 48 -8.20 -6.63 -4.05
C LEU A 48 -7.63 -5.88 -5.25
N LEU A 49 -6.64 -6.44 -5.88
CA LEU A 49 -6.01 -5.86 -7.08
C LEU A 49 -5.58 -6.98 -8.02
N ASN A 50 -6.08 -6.96 -9.26
CA ASN A 50 -5.72 -7.93 -10.30
C ASN A 50 -5.85 -9.37 -9.81
N ASP A 51 -6.99 -9.70 -9.17
CA ASP A 51 -7.29 -11.02 -8.62
C ASP A 51 -6.39 -11.46 -7.46
N ARG A 52 -5.60 -10.54 -6.90
CA ARG A 52 -4.79 -10.78 -5.71
C ARG A 52 -5.41 -10.07 -4.52
N VAL A 53 -5.38 -10.73 -3.37
CA VAL A 53 -5.94 -10.17 -2.13
C VAL A 53 -4.85 -10.08 -1.07
N ALA A 54 -4.81 -8.96 -0.39
CA ALA A 54 -3.95 -8.78 0.79
C ALA A 54 -4.77 -8.13 1.89
N VAL A 55 -4.36 -8.33 3.13
CA VAL A 55 -4.97 -7.65 4.28
C VAL A 55 -3.89 -6.82 4.95
N SER A 56 -4.18 -5.53 5.11
CA SER A 56 -3.29 -4.59 5.80
C SER A 56 -3.98 -4.05 7.03
N HIS A 57 -3.21 -3.60 8.01
CA HIS A 57 -3.75 -2.89 9.17
C HIS A 57 -3.51 -1.41 8.97
N ARG A 58 -4.54 -0.59 9.25
CA ARG A 58 -4.34 0.85 9.30
C ARG A 58 -3.45 1.18 10.48
N PRO A 59 -2.37 1.94 10.26
CA PRO A 59 -1.50 2.37 11.37
C PRO A 59 -2.27 3.21 12.38
N HIS A 60 -2.01 3.00 13.65
CA HIS A 60 -2.65 3.76 14.71
C HIS A 60 -1.80 3.67 15.98
N PRO A 61 -1.55 4.77 16.68
CA PRO A 61 -1.97 6.17 16.38
C PRO A 61 -1.12 6.86 15.32
N ASN A 62 0.06 6.33 15.01
CA ASN A 62 0.97 6.93 14.04
C ASN A 62 0.42 6.67 12.61
N PRO A 63 0.31 7.70 11.77
CA PRO A 63 -0.21 7.54 10.40
C PRO A 63 0.76 6.86 9.44
N ASP A 64 2.01 6.64 9.83
CA ASP A 64 3.02 6.04 8.96
C ASP A 64 2.95 4.52 9.01
N MET A 65 3.14 3.89 7.88
CA MET A 65 3.24 2.44 7.79
C MET A 65 4.59 1.99 8.34
N ASP A 66 4.61 0.90 9.12
CA ASP A 66 5.87 0.34 9.55
C ASP A 66 6.59 -0.34 8.38
N LYS A 67 7.88 -0.60 8.53
CA LYS A 67 8.71 -1.17 7.46
C LYS A 67 8.26 -2.54 7.02
N GLY A 68 7.77 -3.36 7.95
CA GLY A 68 7.25 -4.68 7.63
C GLY A 68 6.01 -4.59 6.75
N ALA A 69 5.12 -3.65 7.07
CA ALA A 69 3.91 -3.44 6.27
C ALA A 69 4.26 -2.93 4.87
N VAL A 70 5.26 -2.05 4.75
CA VAL A 70 5.72 -1.56 3.43
C VAL A 70 6.31 -2.70 2.61
N ARG A 71 7.09 -3.59 3.25
CA ARG A 71 7.67 -4.76 2.56
C ARG A 71 6.56 -5.69 2.05
N ASP A 72 5.54 -5.94 2.87
CA ASP A 72 4.41 -6.79 2.47
C ASP A 72 3.61 -6.15 1.34
N LEU A 73 3.42 -4.84 1.39
CA LEU A 73 2.77 -4.09 0.32
C LEU A 73 3.55 -4.20 -0.98
N ARG A 74 4.87 -4.04 -0.93
CA ARG A 74 5.72 -4.19 -2.12
C ARG A 74 5.54 -5.56 -2.74
N ARG A 75 5.59 -6.61 -1.92
CA ARG A 75 5.42 -7.99 -2.40
C ARG A 75 4.05 -8.19 -3.04
N PHE A 76 3.01 -7.65 -2.41
CA PHE A 76 1.66 -7.71 -2.94
C PHE A 76 1.57 -7.04 -4.32
N LEU A 77 2.12 -5.84 -4.45
CA LEU A 77 2.10 -5.11 -5.71
C LEU A 77 2.87 -5.86 -6.80
N GLU A 78 4.02 -6.40 -6.48
CA GLU A 78 4.80 -7.21 -7.42
C GLU A 78 4.00 -8.41 -7.89
N ASN A 79 3.35 -9.12 -6.97
CA ASN A 79 2.54 -10.29 -7.30
C ASN A 79 1.30 -9.92 -8.12
N ALA A 80 0.81 -8.71 -7.97
CA ALA A 80 -0.32 -8.21 -8.75
C ALA A 80 0.10 -7.64 -10.10
N GLY A 81 1.40 -7.70 -10.43
CA GLY A 81 1.91 -7.25 -11.71
C GLY A 81 2.22 -5.75 -11.79
N VAL A 82 2.24 -5.05 -10.66
CA VAL A 82 2.57 -3.63 -10.64
C VAL A 82 4.08 -3.46 -10.66
N LYS A 83 4.56 -2.64 -11.59
CA LYS A 83 6.00 -2.35 -11.75
C LYS A 83 6.25 -0.85 -11.72
N ILE A 84 7.43 -0.49 -11.31
CA ILE A 84 7.90 0.89 -11.39
C ILE A 84 8.32 1.23 -12.82
#